data_72f749acd4b71c9c065ca06295533f25
#
_entry.id   72f749acd4b71c9c065ca06295533f25
#
_cell.length_a   1.000
_cell.length_b   1.000
_cell.length_c   1.000
_cell.angle_alpha   90.00
_cell.angle_beta   90.00
_cell.angle_gamma   90.00
#
_symmetry.space_group_name_H-M   'P 1'
#
loop_
_entity.id
_entity.type
_entity.pdbx_description
1 polymer ?
#
loop_
_entity_poly.entity_id
_entity_poly.type
_entity_poly.pdbx_seq_one_letter_code
_entity_poly.pdbx_strand_id
1 'polypeptide(L)'
;APKFTGRFNKGVDYVGDVEQFEKEFNDDLAVIKRAIAAYGLPENLKLSVHSGSDKFSIYGPISKALKETGAGIHLKTAGTTWLEELIGLAAAGGEGLQLAKDVYREALANAYALCAPYASVIDIDTAQLPSADEVDGWSSEQYQNSLRHDQSIAKFNPHVRQLLHVGYKVAARMGDRYLNLLKECEAVVAKNVTENLFERHLKRLF
;
A
#
# COMPACT_ATOMS: atom_id res chain seq x y z
N ALA A 1 5.57 11.33 17.95
CA ALA A 1 5.78 10.94 16.54
C ALA A 1 5.79 12.18 15.65
N PRO A 2 6.66 12.22 14.63
CA PRO A 2 6.67 13.31 13.68
C PRO A 2 5.27 13.51 13.05
N LYS A 3 4.89 14.75 12.84
CA LYS A 3 3.63 15.08 12.19
C LYS A 3 3.92 15.82 10.89
N PHE A 4 3.82 15.11 9.79
CA PHE A 4 3.91 15.70 8.46
C PHE A 4 2.64 16.48 8.10
N THR A 5 2.81 17.55 7.33
CA THR A 5 1.68 18.41 6.89
C THR A 5 0.75 17.67 5.94
N GLY A 6 1.30 16.81 5.08
CA GLY A 6 0.51 16.01 4.14
C GLY A 6 -0.15 14.77 4.73
N ARG A 7 -0.88 14.04 3.90
CA ARG A 7 -1.66 12.86 4.29
C ARG A 7 -1.06 11.57 3.75
N PHE A 8 -1.04 10.56 4.61
CA PHE A 8 -0.58 9.20 4.32
C PHE A 8 -1.77 8.25 4.24
N ASN A 9 -2.56 8.39 3.19
CA ASN A 9 -3.73 7.53 2.98
C ASN A 9 -3.31 6.10 2.62
N LYS A 10 -4.07 5.11 3.09
CA LYS A 10 -3.77 3.69 2.87
C LYS A 10 -3.82 3.31 1.40
N GLY A 11 -2.79 2.58 0.93
CA GLY A 11 -2.75 1.98 -0.39
C GLY A 11 -2.57 2.93 -1.58
N VAL A 12 -2.46 4.25 -1.34
CA VAL A 12 -2.28 5.27 -2.39
C VAL A 12 -1.09 6.17 -2.07
N ASP A 13 -0.69 7.02 -3.01
CA ASP A 13 0.47 7.89 -2.84
C ASP A 13 0.27 8.96 -1.76
N TYR A 14 1.36 9.63 -1.39
CA TYR A 14 1.34 10.78 -0.50
C TYR A 14 0.51 11.91 -1.10
N VAL A 15 -0.27 12.56 -0.27
CA VAL A 15 -1.10 13.71 -0.67
C VAL A 15 -0.61 14.94 0.08
N GLY A 16 0.12 15.79 -0.60
CA GLY A 16 0.70 17.00 -0.02
C GLY A 16 1.82 17.56 -0.88
N ASP A 17 2.42 18.65 -0.41
CA ASP A 17 3.58 19.27 -1.03
C ASP A 17 4.85 18.44 -0.74
N VAL A 18 5.52 17.99 -1.79
CA VAL A 18 6.70 17.13 -1.69
C VAL A 18 7.93 17.92 -1.20
N GLU A 19 8.06 19.18 -1.52
CA GLU A 19 9.16 20.02 -1.04
C GLU A 19 9.01 20.29 0.46
N GLN A 20 7.79 20.54 0.92
CA GLN A 20 7.49 20.69 2.33
C GLN A 20 7.75 19.36 3.08
N PHE A 21 7.38 18.20 2.49
CA PHE A 21 7.70 16.90 3.06
C PHE A 21 9.22 16.70 3.20
N GLU A 22 10.01 17.02 2.15
CA GLU A 22 11.48 16.89 2.19
C GLU A 22 12.08 17.69 3.34
N LYS A 23 11.61 18.92 3.55
CA LYS A 23 12.04 19.76 4.66
C LYS A 23 11.70 19.11 6.02
N GLU A 24 10.44 18.76 6.22
CA GLU A 24 9.95 18.15 7.46
C GLU A 24 10.71 16.85 7.78
N PHE A 25 10.96 16.01 6.77
CA PHE A 25 11.69 14.76 6.93
C PHE A 25 13.15 14.98 7.37
N ASN A 26 13.84 15.97 6.77
CA ASN A 26 15.20 16.32 7.15
C ASN A 26 15.27 16.93 8.56
N ASP A 27 14.31 17.77 8.95
CA ASP A 27 14.20 18.32 10.30
C ASP A 27 14.03 17.21 11.33
N ASP A 28 13.18 16.22 11.06
CA ASP A 28 12.97 15.06 11.94
C ASP A 28 14.23 14.18 12.08
N LEU A 29 14.97 13.95 10.99
CA LEU A 29 16.25 13.23 11.04
C LEU A 29 17.28 13.99 11.90
N ALA A 30 17.35 15.32 11.80
CA ALA A 30 18.23 16.15 12.61
C ALA A 30 17.86 16.08 14.12
N VAL A 31 16.56 16.09 14.43
CA VAL A 31 16.07 15.92 15.82
C VAL A 31 16.44 14.54 16.37
N ILE A 32 16.25 13.47 15.59
CA ILE A 32 16.63 12.10 16.00
C ILE A 32 18.13 12.02 16.28
N LYS A 33 18.97 12.52 15.38
CA LYS A 33 20.43 12.53 15.53
C LYS A 33 20.85 13.26 16.81
N ARG A 34 20.25 14.42 17.08
CA ARG A 34 20.51 15.19 18.30
C ARG A 34 20.03 14.44 19.56
N ALA A 35 18.88 13.82 19.52
CA ALA A 35 18.34 13.06 20.64
C ALA A 35 19.20 11.82 20.98
N ILE A 36 19.71 11.10 19.97
CA ILE A 36 20.67 9.99 20.16
C ILE A 36 21.90 10.50 20.90
N ALA A 37 22.51 11.59 20.44
CA ALA A 37 23.71 12.15 21.03
C ALA A 37 23.49 12.70 22.46
N ALA A 38 22.36 13.35 22.72
CA ALA A 38 22.08 14.00 24.01
C ALA A 38 21.58 13.04 25.08
N TYR A 39 20.88 11.98 24.73
CA TYR A 39 20.20 11.09 25.66
C TYR A 39 20.68 9.63 25.63
N GLY A 40 21.69 9.32 24.81
CA GLY A 40 22.22 7.95 24.71
C GLY A 40 21.19 6.97 24.16
N LEU A 41 20.33 7.43 23.24
CA LEU A 41 19.35 6.56 22.57
C LEU A 41 20.05 5.61 21.60
N PRO A 42 19.40 4.49 21.22
CA PRO A 42 19.99 3.56 20.25
C PRO A 42 20.31 4.25 18.92
N GLU A 43 21.52 4.05 18.40
CA GLU A 43 21.97 4.65 17.13
C GLU A 43 21.16 4.18 15.91
N ASN A 44 20.49 3.05 16.04
CA ASN A 44 19.65 2.48 14.98
C ASN A 44 18.20 2.98 14.97
N LEU A 45 17.89 4.03 15.73
CA LEU A 45 16.59 4.70 15.62
C LEU A 45 16.36 5.22 14.21
N LYS A 46 15.15 5.01 13.70
CA LYS A 46 14.77 5.40 12.34
C LYS A 46 13.32 5.84 12.25
N LEU A 47 13.06 6.72 11.31
CA LEU A 47 11.70 7.05 10.91
C LEU A 47 11.02 5.85 10.25
N SER A 48 9.72 5.82 10.28
CA SER A 48 8.93 4.76 9.67
C SER A 48 7.87 5.35 8.74
N VAL A 49 7.88 4.89 7.50
CA VAL A 49 6.82 5.21 6.53
C VAL A 49 5.70 4.18 6.68
N HIS A 50 4.55 4.66 7.11
CA HIS A 50 3.36 3.87 7.39
C HIS A 50 2.29 3.98 6.30
N SER A 51 1.13 3.39 6.57
CA SER A 51 -0.07 3.41 5.73
C SER A 51 0.08 2.72 4.39
N GLY A 52 0.77 1.55 4.43
CA GLY A 52 0.85 0.64 3.30
C GLY A 52 1.92 1.02 2.28
N SER A 53 2.91 1.83 2.66
CA SER A 53 3.94 2.31 1.74
C SER A 53 3.37 2.89 0.42
N ASP A 54 3.78 2.49 -0.76
CA ASP A 54 3.31 3.06 -2.05
C ASP A 54 3.29 4.60 -2.09
N LYS A 55 4.21 5.23 -1.35
CA LYS A 55 4.38 6.69 -1.31
C LYS A 55 5.46 7.10 -2.28
N PHE A 56 5.28 6.72 -3.54
CA PHE A 56 6.31 6.79 -4.57
C PHE A 56 6.80 8.21 -4.83
N SER A 57 5.93 9.22 -4.70
CA SER A 57 6.26 10.63 -4.90
C SER A 57 7.31 11.16 -3.91
N ILE A 58 7.39 10.60 -2.70
CA ILE A 58 8.33 11.04 -1.66
C ILE A 58 9.57 10.16 -1.53
N TYR A 59 9.71 9.10 -2.32
CA TYR A 59 10.89 8.21 -2.21
C TYR A 59 12.19 8.87 -2.66
N GLY A 60 12.15 9.76 -3.67
CA GLY A 60 13.31 10.54 -4.08
C GLY A 60 13.88 11.39 -2.95
N PRO A 61 13.09 12.28 -2.34
CA PRO A 61 13.49 13.04 -1.14
C PRO A 61 14.01 12.17 0.00
N ILE A 62 13.32 11.06 0.31
CA ILE A 62 13.78 10.13 1.35
C ILE A 62 15.15 9.54 1.00
N SER A 63 15.31 8.99 -0.21
CA SER A 63 16.58 8.39 -0.65
C SER A 63 17.75 9.38 -0.55
N LYS A 64 17.54 10.63 -0.97
CA LYS A 64 18.52 11.71 -0.85
C LYS A 64 18.90 11.93 0.61
N ALA A 65 17.92 12.12 1.49
CA ALA A 65 18.16 12.36 2.91
C ALA A 65 18.90 11.19 3.58
N LEU A 66 18.55 9.93 3.26
CA LEU A 66 19.25 8.75 3.79
C LEU A 66 20.71 8.71 3.37
N LYS A 67 21.02 9.02 2.11
CA LYS A 67 22.40 9.07 1.58
C LYS A 67 23.23 10.17 2.22
N GLU A 68 22.64 11.35 2.45
CA GLU A 68 23.32 12.50 3.03
C GLU A 68 23.58 12.35 4.55
N THR A 69 22.68 11.66 5.27
CA THR A 69 22.74 11.57 6.74
C THR A 69 23.26 10.23 7.26
N GLY A 70 23.29 9.18 6.43
CA GLY A 70 23.56 7.82 6.86
C GLY A 70 22.42 7.19 7.68
N ALA A 71 21.27 7.84 7.77
CA ALA A 71 20.12 7.34 8.52
C ALA A 71 19.49 6.12 7.85
N GLY A 72 18.84 5.28 8.65
CA GLY A 72 18.00 4.19 8.14
C GLY A 72 16.52 4.61 8.08
N ILE A 73 15.73 3.80 7.39
CA ILE A 73 14.27 3.93 7.35
C ILE A 73 13.59 2.58 7.56
N HIS A 74 12.42 2.59 8.18
CA HIS A 74 11.55 1.43 8.28
C HIS A 74 10.33 1.63 7.37
N LEU A 75 10.08 0.65 6.48
CA LEU A 75 8.91 0.61 5.62
C LEU A 75 7.91 -0.41 6.14
N LYS A 76 6.66 -0.02 6.25
CA LYS A 76 5.56 -0.93 6.57
C LYS A 76 4.82 -1.30 5.28
N THR A 77 5.09 -2.48 4.74
CA THR A 77 4.63 -2.94 3.42
C THR A 77 3.50 -3.96 3.44
N ALA A 78 3.08 -4.45 4.62
CA ALA A 78 2.10 -5.53 4.72
C ALA A 78 0.81 -5.30 3.91
N GLY A 79 0.26 -4.08 3.93
CA GLY A 79 -0.96 -3.76 3.17
C GLY A 79 -0.73 -3.72 1.66
N THR A 80 0.44 -3.28 1.22
CA THR A 80 0.84 -3.32 -0.19
C THR A 80 1.09 -4.75 -0.65
N THR A 81 1.79 -5.56 0.16
CA THR A 81 2.01 -6.98 -0.14
C THR A 81 0.68 -7.68 -0.37
N TRP A 82 -0.27 -7.50 0.53
CA TRP A 82 -1.63 -8.03 0.39
C TRP A 82 -2.29 -7.62 -0.93
N LEU A 83 -2.20 -6.35 -1.33
CA LEU A 83 -2.78 -5.89 -2.59
C LEU A 83 -2.09 -6.51 -3.82
N GLU A 84 -0.79 -6.71 -3.77
CA GLU A 84 -0.05 -7.36 -4.86
C GLU A 84 -0.33 -8.88 -4.93
N GLU A 85 -0.57 -9.53 -3.79
CA GLU A 85 -1.09 -10.91 -3.74
C GLU A 85 -2.45 -11.00 -4.45
N LEU A 86 -3.35 -10.06 -4.17
CA LEU A 86 -4.67 -10.01 -4.80
C LEU A 86 -4.59 -9.73 -6.31
N ILE A 87 -3.67 -8.84 -6.74
CA ILE A 87 -3.37 -8.61 -8.16
C ILE A 87 -2.82 -9.89 -8.80
N GLY A 88 -1.92 -10.59 -8.13
CA GLY A 88 -1.36 -11.86 -8.61
C GLY A 88 -2.41 -12.96 -8.77
N LEU A 89 -3.31 -13.11 -7.81
CA LEU A 89 -4.43 -14.03 -7.90
C LEU A 89 -5.35 -13.69 -9.08
N ALA A 90 -5.69 -12.42 -9.26
CA ALA A 90 -6.49 -11.98 -10.39
C ALA A 90 -5.78 -12.23 -11.73
N ALA A 91 -4.44 -12.04 -11.78
CA ALA A 91 -3.62 -12.29 -12.97
C ALA A 91 -3.55 -13.78 -13.34
N ALA A 92 -3.60 -14.68 -12.36
CA ALA A 92 -3.65 -16.12 -12.60
C ALA A 92 -4.95 -16.56 -13.29
N GLY A 93 -6.02 -15.76 -13.21
CA GLY A 93 -7.33 -16.11 -13.80
C GLY A 93 -8.07 -17.20 -13.01
N GLY A 94 -9.08 -17.81 -13.63
CA GLY A 94 -9.83 -18.91 -13.05
C GLY A 94 -10.29 -18.67 -11.61
N GLU A 95 -10.02 -19.62 -10.72
CA GLU A 95 -10.38 -19.54 -9.30
C GLU A 95 -9.67 -18.39 -8.56
N GLY A 96 -8.46 -18.00 -8.97
CA GLY A 96 -7.76 -16.86 -8.40
C GLY A 96 -8.49 -15.54 -8.68
N LEU A 97 -8.93 -15.32 -9.91
CA LEU A 97 -9.75 -14.16 -10.26
C LEU A 97 -11.10 -14.19 -9.54
N GLN A 98 -11.73 -15.36 -9.45
CA GLN A 98 -13.01 -15.50 -8.76
C GLN A 98 -12.88 -15.15 -7.28
N LEU A 99 -11.84 -15.64 -6.60
CA LEU A 99 -11.58 -15.27 -5.21
C LEU A 99 -11.38 -13.77 -5.05
N ALA A 100 -10.62 -13.13 -5.96
CA ALA A 100 -10.40 -11.69 -5.91
C ALA A 100 -11.72 -10.89 -6.03
N LYS A 101 -12.64 -11.33 -6.89
CA LYS A 101 -14.00 -10.76 -7.04
C LYS A 101 -14.84 -11.00 -5.78
N ASP A 102 -14.79 -12.19 -5.20
CA ASP A 102 -15.50 -12.50 -3.96
C ASP A 102 -15.01 -11.62 -2.81
N VAL A 103 -13.69 -11.38 -2.72
CA VAL A 103 -13.10 -10.44 -1.74
C VAL A 103 -13.64 -9.04 -1.95
N TYR A 104 -13.71 -8.56 -3.19
CA TYR A 104 -14.25 -7.23 -3.47
C TYR A 104 -15.72 -7.12 -3.07
N ARG A 105 -16.55 -8.09 -3.47
CA ARG A 105 -17.99 -8.13 -3.15
C ARG A 105 -18.21 -8.06 -1.64
N GLU A 106 -17.48 -8.87 -0.88
CA GLU A 106 -17.63 -8.92 0.57
C GLU A 106 -17.05 -7.65 1.25
N ALA A 107 -15.95 -7.11 0.73
CA ALA A 107 -15.39 -5.84 1.21
C ALA A 107 -16.37 -4.68 0.98
N LEU A 108 -17.00 -4.62 -0.19
CA LEU A 108 -17.99 -3.59 -0.52
C LEU A 108 -19.21 -3.69 0.41
N ALA A 109 -19.74 -4.89 0.61
CA ALA A 109 -20.89 -5.12 1.52
C ALA A 109 -20.57 -4.73 2.97
N ASN A 110 -19.32 -4.80 3.39
CA ASN A 110 -18.87 -4.48 4.74
C ASN A 110 -18.08 -3.16 4.82
N ALA A 111 -18.13 -2.32 3.78
CA ALA A 111 -17.24 -1.16 3.63
C ALA A 111 -17.26 -0.24 4.86
N TYR A 112 -18.41 0.08 5.39
CA TYR A 112 -18.53 0.92 6.58
C TYR A 112 -17.74 0.36 7.78
N ALA A 113 -17.96 -0.91 8.11
CA ALA A 113 -17.29 -1.56 9.25
C ALA A 113 -15.78 -1.74 9.04
N LEU A 114 -15.35 -2.00 7.79
CA LEU A 114 -13.95 -2.12 7.45
C LEU A 114 -13.22 -0.78 7.50
N CYS A 115 -13.86 0.29 7.06
CA CYS A 115 -13.29 1.63 6.97
C CYS A 115 -13.28 2.38 8.30
N ALA A 116 -14.26 2.17 9.17
CA ALA A 116 -14.45 2.93 10.41
C ALA A 116 -13.17 3.04 11.27
N PRO A 117 -12.36 1.97 11.49
CA PRO A 117 -11.12 2.07 12.26
C PRO A 117 -10.01 2.90 11.59
N TYR A 118 -10.18 3.24 10.32
CA TYR A 118 -9.17 3.88 9.46
C TYR A 118 -9.61 5.22 8.90
N ALA A 119 -10.70 5.80 9.40
CA ALA A 119 -11.30 7.02 8.88
C ALA A 119 -10.31 8.21 8.74
N SER A 120 -9.28 8.28 9.59
CA SER A 120 -8.26 9.33 9.54
C SER A 120 -7.16 9.12 8.47
N VAL A 121 -7.09 7.93 7.86
CA VAL A 121 -6.04 7.52 6.92
C VAL A 121 -6.60 6.85 5.66
N ILE A 122 -7.85 7.09 5.35
CA ILE A 122 -8.51 6.71 4.09
C ILE A 122 -9.28 7.90 3.54
N ASP A 123 -9.50 7.89 2.23
CA ASP A 123 -10.25 8.92 1.52
C ASP A 123 -11.02 8.23 0.38
N ILE A 124 -12.10 7.54 0.75
CA ILE A 124 -12.91 6.75 -0.17
C ILE A 124 -14.21 7.48 -0.45
N ASP A 125 -14.40 7.89 -1.70
CA ASP A 125 -15.70 8.28 -2.23
C ASP A 125 -16.46 7.02 -2.67
N THR A 126 -17.51 6.67 -1.94
CA THR A 126 -18.30 5.47 -2.23
C THR A 126 -19.03 5.53 -3.57
N ALA A 127 -19.28 6.72 -4.10
CA ALA A 127 -19.86 6.88 -5.44
C ALA A 127 -18.90 6.49 -6.58
N GLN A 128 -17.59 6.40 -6.29
CA GLN A 128 -16.56 5.95 -7.23
C GLN A 128 -16.26 4.45 -7.14
N LEU A 129 -16.94 3.74 -6.24
CA LEU A 129 -16.80 2.29 -6.15
C LEU A 129 -17.75 1.62 -7.15
N PRO A 130 -17.24 0.73 -8.03
CA PRO A 130 -18.09 -0.05 -8.91
C PRO A 130 -19.00 -0.99 -8.13
N SER A 131 -20.15 -1.34 -8.69
CA SER A 131 -21.02 -2.35 -8.08
C SER A 131 -20.35 -3.73 -8.08
N ALA A 132 -20.79 -4.62 -7.19
CA ALA A 132 -20.31 -5.99 -7.17
C ALA A 132 -20.55 -6.72 -8.51
N ASP A 133 -21.72 -6.49 -9.13
CA ASP A 133 -22.08 -7.09 -10.41
C ASP A 133 -21.20 -6.57 -11.56
N GLU A 134 -20.81 -5.29 -11.52
CA GLU A 134 -19.87 -4.75 -12.48
C GLU A 134 -18.50 -5.42 -12.36
N VAL A 135 -17.98 -5.56 -11.14
CA VAL A 135 -16.69 -6.23 -10.88
C VAL A 135 -16.74 -7.71 -11.23
N ASP A 136 -17.86 -8.37 -11.04
CA ASP A 136 -18.06 -9.77 -11.47
C ASP A 136 -17.92 -9.95 -12.99
N GLY A 137 -18.30 -8.94 -13.76
CA GLY A 137 -18.10 -8.93 -15.21
C GLY A 137 -16.66 -8.66 -15.65
N TRP A 138 -15.75 -8.26 -14.77
CA TRP A 138 -14.39 -7.88 -15.15
C TRP A 138 -13.52 -9.07 -15.57
N SER A 139 -12.69 -8.82 -16.59
CA SER A 139 -11.58 -9.71 -16.91
C SER A 139 -10.45 -9.59 -15.90
N SER A 140 -9.49 -10.53 -15.94
CA SER A 140 -8.24 -10.46 -15.16
C SER A 140 -7.53 -9.13 -15.33
N GLU A 141 -7.42 -8.65 -16.57
CA GLU A 141 -6.76 -7.38 -16.88
C GLU A 141 -7.50 -6.18 -16.29
N GLN A 142 -8.83 -6.14 -16.39
CA GLN A 142 -9.63 -5.06 -15.83
C GLN A 142 -9.49 -5.00 -14.31
N TYR A 143 -9.52 -6.15 -13.62
CA TYR A 143 -9.33 -6.21 -12.18
C TYR A 143 -7.94 -5.71 -11.77
N GLN A 144 -6.88 -6.22 -12.42
CA GLN A 144 -5.50 -5.79 -12.16
C GLN A 144 -5.34 -4.28 -12.37
N ASN A 145 -5.83 -3.76 -13.50
CA ASN A 145 -5.69 -2.35 -13.88
C ASN A 145 -6.43 -1.41 -12.91
N SER A 146 -7.55 -1.84 -12.35
CA SER A 146 -8.26 -1.05 -11.33
C SER A 146 -7.49 -0.95 -10.01
N LEU A 147 -6.70 -1.99 -9.70
CA LEU A 147 -6.03 -2.13 -8.40
C LEU A 147 -4.56 -1.75 -8.42
N ARG A 148 -3.85 -1.92 -9.54
CA ARG A 148 -2.43 -1.63 -9.65
C ARG A 148 -2.16 -0.13 -9.46
N HIS A 149 -1.32 0.21 -8.49
CA HIS A 149 -1.00 1.60 -8.18
C HIS A 149 -0.06 2.20 -9.24
N ASP A 150 -0.64 2.55 -10.36
CA ASP A 150 0.01 3.24 -11.46
C ASP A 150 -0.96 4.27 -12.04
N GLN A 151 -0.66 5.55 -11.81
CA GLN A 151 -1.53 6.65 -12.25
C GLN A 151 -1.56 6.84 -13.79
N SER A 152 -0.63 6.22 -14.52
CA SER A 152 -0.65 6.19 -15.99
C SER A 152 -1.71 5.25 -16.54
N ILE A 153 -2.20 4.31 -15.73
CA ILE A 153 -3.26 3.38 -16.10
C ILE A 153 -4.62 4.08 -15.96
N ALA A 154 -5.29 4.35 -17.07
CA ALA A 154 -6.57 5.07 -17.09
C ALA A 154 -7.70 4.41 -16.27
N LYS A 155 -7.58 3.11 -15.99
CA LYS A 155 -8.56 2.34 -15.20
C LYS A 155 -8.18 2.19 -13.72
N PHE A 156 -7.04 2.74 -13.29
CA PHE A 156 -6.68 2.74 -11.88
C PHE A 156 -7.74 3.47 -11.04
N ASN A 157 -8.24 2.78 -10.01
CA ASN A 157 -9.24 3.35 -9.11
C ASN A 157 -8.72 3.39 -7.67
N PRO A 158 -8.34 4.59 -7.16
CA PRO A 158 -7.79 4.73 -5.82
C PRO A 158 -8.79 4.36 -4.72
N HIS A 159 -10.09 4.47 -4.98
CA HIS A 159 -11.13 4.12 -4.01
C HIS A 159 -11.26 2.59 -3.87
N VAL A 160 -11.25 1.85 -4.99
CA VAL A 160 -11.18 0.38 -4.99
C VAL A 160 -9.93 -0.09 -4.26
N ARG A 161 -8.77 0.50 -4.57
CA ARG A 161 -7.50 0.14 -3.93
C ARG A 161 -7.52 0.38 -2.42
N GLN A 162 -8.04 1.51 -1.95
CA GLN A 162 -8.15 1.82 -0.53
C GLN A 162 -9.13 0.88 0.18
N LEU A 163 -10.30 0.58 -0.43
CA LEU A 163 -11.26 -0.37 0.11
C LEU A 163 -10.64 -1.75 0.28
N LEU A 164 -9.97 -2.25 -0.75
CA LEU A 164 -9.31 -3.55 -0.70
C LEU A 164 -8.09 -3.54 0.25
N HIS A 165 -7.40 -2.41 0.41
CA HIS A 165 -6.32 -2.30 1.39
C HIS A 165 -6.83 -2.60 2.82
N VAL A 166 -8.00 -2.10 3.20
CA VAL A 166 -8.60 -2.40 4.52
C VAL A 166 -9.38 -3.73 4.51
N GLY A 167 -9.64 -4.26 3.33
CA GLY A 167 -10.37 -5.51 3.09
C GLY A 167 -9.58 -6.80 3.38
N TYR A 168 -8.31 -6.73 3.80
CA TYR A 168 -7.50 -7.92 4.11
C TYR A 168 -8.17 -8.88 5.11
N LYS A 169 -9.02 -8.34 6.00
CA LYS A 169 -9.80 -9.14 6.96
C LYS A 169 -10.80 -10.07 6.29
N VAL A 170 -11.26 -9.72 5.10
CA VAL A 170 -12.18 -10.55 4.31
C VAL A 170 -11.44 -11.81 3.86
N ALA A 171 -10.26 -11.67 3.25
CA ALA A 171 -9.45 -12.81 2.85
C ALA A 171 -9.01 -13.67 4.03
N ALA A 172 -8.67 -13.06 5.16
CA ALA A 172 -8.34 -13.79 6.37
C ALA A 172 -9.51 -14.70 6.84
N ARG A 173 -10.77 -14.28 6.65
CA ARG A 173 -11.94 -15.12 6.93
C ARG A 173 -12.17 -16.23 5.91
N MET A 174 -11.65 -16.09 4.69
CA MET A 174 -11.70 -17.16 3.68
C MET A 174 -10.76 -18.34 4.00
N GLY A 175 -9.82 -18.16 4.94
CA GLY A 175 -8.99 -19.22 5.50
C GLY A 175 -8.23 -20.03 4.45
N ASP A 176 -8.43 -21.34 4.49
CA ASP A 176 -7.70 -22.29 3.63
C ASP A 176 -7.94 -22.06 2.13
N ARG A 177 -9.10 -21.56 1.72
CA ARG A 177 -9.37 -21.24 0.30
C ARG A 177 -8.38 -20.20 -0.20
N TYR A 178 -8.16 -19.15 0.57
CA TYR A 178 -7.19 -18.11 0.22
C TYR A 178 -5.75 -18.65 0.23
N LEU A 179 -5.35 -19.34 1.30
CA LEU A 179 -3.99 -19.84 1.46
C LEU A 179 -3.60 -20.89 0.41
N ASN A 180 -4.53 -21.75 0.02
CA ASN A 180 -4.29 -22.76 -1.01
C ASN A 180 -4.13 -22.12 -2.39
N LEU A 181 -4.99 -21.16 -2.74
CA LEU A 181 -4.85 -20.43 -4.01
C LEU A 181 -3.57 -19.61 -4.09
N LEU A 182 -3.08 -19.02 -2.98
CA LEU A 182 -1.76 -18.39 -2.98
C LEU A 182 -0.64 -19.37 -3.33
N LYS A 183 -0.69 -20.61 -2.81
CA LYS A 183 0.29 -21.65 -3.13
C LYS A 183 0.17 -22.12 -4.58
N GLU A 184 -1.04 -22.34 -5.07
CA GLU A 184 -1.29 -22.79 -6.44
C GLU A 184 -0.85 -21.72 -7.47
N CYS A 185 -1.01 -20.44 -7.14
CA CYS A 185 -0.66 -19.31 -7.99
C CYS A 185 0.71 -18.69 -7.63
N GLU A 186 1.55 -19.37 -6.85
CA GLU A 186 2.79 -18.84 -6.26
C GLU A 186 3.65 -18.08 -7.27
N ALA A 187 3.91 -18.64 -8.44
CA ALA A 187 4.78 -18.03 -9.44
C ALA A 187 4.29 -16.65 -9.90
N VAL A 188 2.98 -16.49 -10.11
CA VAL A 188 2.38 -15.23 -10.55
C VAL A 188 2.31 -14.23 -9.40
N VAL A 189 1.93 -14.70 -8.23
CA VAL A 189 1.83 -13.88 -7.00
C VAL A 189 3.23 -13.36 -6.61
N ALA A 190 4.24 -14.24 -6.55
CA ALA A 190 5.60 -13.87 -6.20
C ALA A 190 6.19 -12.84 -7.17
N LYS A 191 5.90 -12.95 -8.48
CA LYS A 191 6.32 -11.96 -9.46
C LYS A 191 5.76 -10.57 -9.14
N ASN A 192 4.45 -10.43 -8.89
CA ASN A 192 3.83 -9.14 -8.57
C ASN A 192 4.37 -8.56 -7.26
N VAL A 193 4.48 -9.38 -6.21
CA VAL A 193 5.00 -8.96 -4.91
C VAL A 193 6.45 -8.49 -5.03
N THR A 194 7.31 -9.26 -5.72
CA THR A 194 8.72 -8.92 -5.91
C THR A 194 8.89 -7.65 -6.72
N GLU A 195 8.15 -7.49 -7.82
CA GLU A 195 8.17 -6.27 -8.64
C GLU A 195 7.81 -5.05 -7.79
N ASN A 196 6.76 -5.13 -6.99
CA ASN A 196 6.37 -4.02 -6.13
C ASN A 196 7.41 -3.75 -5.04
N LEU A 197 7.77 -4.75 -4.22
CA LEU A 197 8.64 -4.53 -3.07
C LEU A 197 10.07 -4.23 -3.46
N PHE A 198 10.61 -4.90 -4.45
CA PHE A 198 12.00 -4.71 -4.85
C PHE A 198 12.17 -3.55 -5.83
N GLU A 199 11.49 -3.59 -6.99
CA GLU A 199 11.71 -2.60 -8.04
C GLU A 199 11.10 -1.24 -7.68
N ARG A 200 9.91 -1.23 -7.08
CA ARG A 200 9.17 0.01 -6.84
C ARG A 200 9.42 0.62 -5.46
N HIS A 201 9.89 -0.15 -4.47
CA HIS A 201 10.22 0.34 -3.13
C HIS A 201 11.72 0.35 -2.89
N LEU A 202 12.37 -0.83 -2.75
CA LEU A 202 13.76 -0.91 -2.30
C LEU A 202 14.72 -0.18 -3.24
N LYS A 203 14.67 -0.44 -4.54
CA LYS A 203 15.54 0.23 -5.52
C LYS A 203 15.37 1.75 -5.61
N ARG A 204 14.24 2.27 -5.18
CA ARG A 204 13.99 3.72 -5.20
C ARG A 204 14.48 4.42 -3.94
N LEU A 205 14.63 3.67 -2.85
CA LEU A 205 15.03 4.19 -1.54
C LEU A 205 16.51 4.02 -1.26
N PHE A 206 17.10 2.93 -1.72
CA PHE A 206 18.47 2.53 -1.49
C PHE A 206 19.27 2.40 -2.79
#